data_676b59aab36f5c90d295dd18e952093f
#
_entry.id   676b59aab36f5c90d295dd18e952093f
#
_cell.length_a   1.000
_cell.length_b   1.000
_cell.length_c   1.000
_cell.angle_alpha   90.00
_cell.angle_beta   90.00
_cell.angle_gamma   90.00
#
_symmetry.space_group_name_H-M   'P 1'
#
loop_
_entity.id
_entity.type
_entity.pdbx_description
1 polymer ?
#
loop_
_entity_poly.entity_id
_entity_poly.type
_entity_poly.pdbx_seq_one_letter_code
_entity_poly.pdbx_strand_id
1 'polypeptide(L)'
;MKDYMKIYQEWLSNPSCDEATKEELRAIEGNENEIKERFYMDLEFGTAGLRGIIGAGINRMNIYVVRRATQGLANYIIKQGAANKGVAIAYDSRHMSPEFAMEAAMTLAANGIKAYKFESLRPTPELSFAVRELGCVAGINITASHNPPEYNGYKVYWEDGAQFTPPHDKGVTEEVLAIEDLSTVKTTDEASATAAGLYQVIGQEIDDKYIAQVKAQVVNQKAIDEMQDQITIVYTPLHGTGNIPARRVMKEIGFTHVYVVPEQELPNGDFPTVSYPNPEAKEAFELGLKLAKEKDADLVLATDPDADRLSVYVKDTKSGEYIPLTGNMSGSLLCEYVLSQKQAAGKIPADGQVVKSIVSTNLIDAVAKAYGAELIEVLTGFKWIGKQILKNETTGHGTYLFGMEESYGCLIGTYARDKDAISATAALCEAAAYYKQKGMTLWDAMIAMYEKYGYYKDAVKAIGLSGIEGLAKIQSIMETLRNNTPTEVGGYKVTSARDYKLDTIKNMATGEVKPTGLPSSNVLYYDLEDGAWICVRPSGTEPKIKFYFGVKGTSLEDAEEKENALGAAVMAMVDKMM
;
A
#
# COMPACT_ATOMS: atom_id res chain seq x y z
N MET A 1 18.68 -23.87 6.43
CA MET A 1 18.70 -23.87 4.95
C MET A 1 18.22 -25.24 4.51
N LYS A 2 17.22 -25.29 3.63
CA LYS A 2 16.71 -26.57 3.08
C LYS A 2 17.78 -27.19 2.17
N ASP A 3 17.72 -28.51 1.97
CA ASP A 3 18.53 -29.17 0.94
C ASP A 3 17.92 -28.84 -0.43
N TYR A 4 18.37 -27.73 -1.01
CA TYR A 4 17.83 -27.17 -2.25
C TYR A 4 17.99 -28.11 -3.45
N MET A 5 19.08 -28.90 -3.50
CA MET A 5 19.28 -29.87 -4.58
C MET A 5 18.30 -31.03 -4.50
N LYS A 6 18.02 -31.54 -3.29
CA LYS A 6 17.02 -32.58 -3.07
C LYS A 6 15.64 -32.09 -3.50
N ILE A 7 15.23 -30.88 -3.08
CA ILE A 7 13.91 -30.33 -3.42
C ILE A 7 13.80 -30.08 -4.93
N TYR A 8 14.85 -29.58 -5.58
CA TYR A 8 14.90 -29.44 -7.03
C TYR A 8 14.66 -30.76 -7.76
N GLN A 9 15.31 -31.86 -7.33
CA GLN A 9 15.11 -33.19 -7.91
C GLN A 9 13.70 -33.75 -7.63
N GLU A 10 13.17 -33.49 -6.44
CA GLU A 10 11.81 -33.84 -6.09
C GLU A 10 10.80 -33.16 -7.03
N TRP A 11 10.97 -31.86 -7.34
CA TRP A 11 10.10 -31.14 -8.28
C TRP A 11 10.18 -31.68 -9.71
N LEU A 12 11.38 -32.01 -10.19
CA LEU A 12 11.58 -32.62 -11.51
C LEU A 12 10.89 -33.98 -11.66
N SER A 13 10.85 -34.76 -10.58
CA SER A 13 10.26 -36.09 -10.57
C SER A 13 8.80 -36.12 -10.12
N ASN A 14 8.26 -35.01 -9.58
CA ASN A 14 6.93 -34.95 -9.04
C ASN A 14 5.87 -35.05 -10.16
N PRO A 15 4.98 -36.08 -10.11
CA PRO A 15 3.91 -36.21 -11.11
C PRO A 15 2.87 -35.07 -11.05
N SER A 16 2.78 -34.35 -9.92
CA SER A 16 1.90 -33.19 -9.75
C SER A 16 2.42 -31.92 -10.42
N CYS A 17 3.70 -31.86 -10.79
CA CYS A 17 4.27 -30.76 -11.58
C CYS A 17 4.02 -30.99 -13.07
N ASP A 18 3.50 -29.97 -13.76
CA ASP A 18 3.27 -30.00 -15.19
C ASP A 18 4.59 -30.02 -15.99
N GLU A 19 4.49 -30.35 -17.28
CA GLU A 19 5.68 -30.49 -18.11
C GLU A 19 6.37 -29.16 -18.38
N ALA A 20 5.63 -28.05 -18.49
CA ALA A 20 6.22 -26.72 -18.69
C ALA A 20 7.11 -26.31 -17.49
N THR A 21 6.63 -26.56 -16.27
CA THR A 21 7.40 -26.36 -15.02
C THR A 21 8.69 -27.20 -15.03
N LYS A 22 8.58 -28.49 -15.46
CA LYS A 22 9.76 -29.38 -15.52
C LYS A 22 10.74 -28.96 -16.61
N GLU A 23 10.27 -28.48 -17.76
CA GLU A 23 11.13 -27.93 -18.81
C GLU A 23 11.88 -26.69 -18.33
N GLU A 24 11.20 -25.77 -17.65
CA GLU A 24 11.84 -24.59 -17.03
C GLU A 24 12.95 -25.03 -16.03
N LEU A 25 12.68 -26.04 -15.21
CA LEU A 25 13.67 -26.55 -14.26
C LEU A 25 14.84 -27.26 -14.96
N ARG A 26 14.60 -28.03 -16.03
CA ARG A 26 15.68 -28.63 -16.82
C ARG A 26 16.57 -27.57 -17.49
N ALA A 27 16.00 -26.44 -17.90
CA ALA A 27 16.77 -25.36 -18.51
C ALA A 27 17.82 -24.73 -17.58
N ILE A 28 17.67 -24.88 -16.26
CA ILE A 28 18.63 -24.40 -15.25
C ILE A 28 19.52 -25.51 -14.72
N GLU A 29 19.47 -26.73 -15.27
CA GLU A 29 20.32 -27.84 -14.87
C GLU A 29 21.81 -27.47 -15.00
N GLY A 30 22.58 -27.70 -13.92
CA GLY A 30 24.01 -27.32 -13.84
C GLY A 30 24.23 -25.85 -13.40
N ASN A 31 23.21 -25.01 -13.31
CA ASN A 31 23.32 -23.67 -12.73
C ASN A 31 22.98 -23.71 -11.22
N GLU A 32 23.98 -24.08 -10.42
CA GLU A 32 23.80 -24.27 -8.98
C GLU A 32 23.31 -23.02 -8.25
N ASN A 33 23.72 -21.83 -8.69
CA ASN A 33 23.28 -20.57 -8.07
C ASN A 33 21.79 -20.32 -8.29
N GLU A 34 21.30 -20.54 -9.51
CA GLU A 34 19.89 -20.36 -9.85
C GLU A 34 19.02 -21.42 -9.15
N ILE A 35 19.48 -22.69 -9.11
CA ILE A 35 18.80 -23.77 -8.38
C ILE A 35 18.73 -23.42 -6.89
N LYS A 36 19.84 -22.98 -6.31
CA LYS A 36 19.87 -22.58 -4.90
C LYS A 36 18.91 -21.43 -4.62
N GLU A 37 18.90 -20.39 -5.44
CA GLU A 37 18.01 -19.24 -5.27
C GLU A 37 16.52 -19.62 -5.30
N ARG A 38 16.15 -20.57 -6.18
CA ARG A 38 14.76 -21.04 -6.31
C ARG A 38 14.31 -21.99 -5.20
N PHE A 39 15.24 -22.67 -4.51
CA PHE A 39 14.91 -23.79 -3.61
C PHE A 39 15.51 -23.72 -2.20
N TYR A 40 16.31 -22.69 -1.85
CA TYR A 40 16.97 -22.63 -0.52
C TYR A 40 16.02 -22.36 0.64
N MET A 41 14.87 -21.74 0.37
CA MET A 41 13.82 -21.45 1.34
C MET A 41 12.47 -21.33 0.64
N ASP A 42 11.38 -21.47 1.38
CA ASP A 42 10.05 -21.14 0.88
C ASP A 42 9.91 -19.64 0.69
N LEU A 43 9.06 -19.24 -0.26
CA LEU A 43 8.60 -17.85 -0.36
C LEU A 43 7.83 -17.51 0.93
N GLU A 44 8.34 -16.54 1.68
CA GLU A 44 7.80 -16.20 2.99
C GLU A 44 6.46 -15.49 2.88
N PHE A 45 5.53 -15.86 3.74
CA PHE A 45 4.33 -15.08 4.01
C PHE A 45 4.73 -13.86 4.85
N GLY A 46 5.11 -12.77 4.15
CA GLY A 46 5.44 -11.51 4.80
C GLY A 46 4.22 -10.85 5.45
N THR A 47 4.42 -9.67 5.99
CA THR A 47 3.33 -8.88 6.63
C THR A 47 2.16 -8.51 5.70
N ALA A 48 2.33 -8.70 4.39
CA ALA A 48 1.36 -8.35 3.35
C ALA A 48 0.98 -9.53 2.44
N GLY A 49 1.36 -10.78 2.78
CA GLY A 49 1.18 -11.96 1.94
C GLY A 49 2.47 -12.41 1.23
N LEU A 50 2.35 -13.20 0.16
CA LEU A 50 3.48 -13.63 -0.67
C LEU A 50 3.82 -12.57 -1.72
N ARG A 51 5.10 -12.44 -2.04
CA ARG A 51 5.57 -11.64 -3.18
C ARG A 51 6.89 -12.22 -3.69
N GLY A 52 7.00 -12.47 -4.98
CA GLY A 52 8.21 -13.04 -5.58
C GLY A 52 8.20 -12.97 -7.10
N ILE A 53 9.32 -13.35 -7.69
CA ILE A 53 9.48 -13.50 -9.13
C ILE A 53 8.64 -14.70 -9.59
N ILE A 54 7.97 -14.58 -10.74
CA ILE A 54 7.22 -15.65 -11.38
C ILE A 54 8.21 -16.71 -11.89
N GLY A 55 7.94 -17.99 -11.65
CA GLY A 55 8.75 -19.09 -12.15
C GLY A 55 8.64 -20.36 -11.30
N ALA A 56 9.29 -21.41 -11.75
CA ALA A 56 9.35 -22.71 -11.07
C ALA A 56 10.26 -22.66 -9.82
N GLY A 57 9.79 -23.19 -8.70
CA GLY A 57 10.54 -23.29 -7.43
C GLY A 57 9.70 -22.86 -6.22
N ILE A 58 10.18 -23.23 -5.03
CA ILE A 58 9.48 -22.92 -3.76
C ILE A 58 9.68 -21.46 -3.32
N ASN A 59 10.71 -20.78 -3.84
CA ASN A 59 11.00 -19.37 -3.63
C ASN A 59 10.61 -18.52 -4.87
N ARG A 60 9.55 -18.92 -5.54
CA ARG A 60 8.99 -18.26 -6.74
C ARG A 60 7.47 -18.23 -6.65
N MET A 61 6.86 -17.28 -7.38
CA MET A 61 5.42 -17.26 -7.59
C MET A 61 5.04 -18.20 -8.73
N ASN A 62 4.24 -19.21 -8.43
CA ASN A 62 3.71 -20.19 -9.38
C ASN A 62 2.42 -20.80 -8.85
N ILE A 63 1.76 -21.62 -9.67
CA ILE A 63 0.48 -22.25 -9.32
C ILE A 63 0.58 -23.14 -8.06
N TYR A 64 1.70 -23.82 -7.84
CA TYR A 64 1.91 -24.72 -6.71
C TYR A 64 2.03 -23.94 -5.39
N VAL A 65 2.76 -22.82 -5.41
CA VAL A 65 2.90 -21.93 -4.25
C VAL A 65 1.57 -21.26 -3.93
N VAL A 66 0.81 -20.82 -4.95
CA VAL A 66 -0.53 -20.24 -4.77
C VAL A 66 -1.51 -21.27 -4.20
N ARG A 67 -1.54 -22.50 -4.76
CA ARG A 67 -2.36 -23.60 -4.23
C ARG A 67 -2.02 -23.91 -2.78
N ARG A 68 -0.73 -24.02 -2.44
CA ARG A 68 -0.27 -24.30 -1.07
C ARG A 68 -0.69 -23.18 -0.11
N ALA A 69 -0.50 -21.92 -0.49
CA ALA A 69 -0.94 -20.77 0.30
C ALA A 69 -2.46 -20.77 0.53
N THR A 70 -3.21 -21.06 -0.54
CA THR A 70 -4.68 -21.13 -0.47
C THR A 70 -5.18 -22.32 0.33
N GLN A 71 -4.51 -23.48 0.26
CA GLN A 71 -4.83 -24.64 1.11
C GLN A 71 -4.61 -24.30 2.60
N GLY A 72 -3.51 -23.63 2.94
CA GLY A 72 -3.27 -23.18 4.32
C GLY A 72 -4.33 -22.18 4.79
N LEU A 73 -4.72 -21.23 3.94
CA LEU A 73 -5.82 -20.32 4.22
C LEU A 73 -7.13 -21.07 4.42
N ALA A 74 -7.46 -22.04 3.55
CA ALA A 74 -8.66 -22.86 3.67
C ALA A 74 -8.69 -23.67 4.98
N ASN A 75 -7.56 -24.30 5.35
CA ASN A 75 -7.42 -25.01 6.61
C ASN A 75 -7.71 -24.08 7.81
N TYR A 76 -7.13 -22.87 7.81
CA TYR A 76 -7.35 -21.89 8.86
C TYR A 76 -8.82 -21.44 8.92
N ILE A 77 -9.44 -21.12 7.79
CA ILE A 77 -10.87 -20.74 7.71
C ILE A 77 -11.76 -21.85 8.28
N ILE A 78 -11.49 -23.11 7.94
CA ILE A 78 -12.23 -24.27 8.46
C ILE A 78 -12.06 -24.40 9.97
N LYS A 79 -10.84 -24.24 10.50
CA LYS A 79 -10.58 -24.24 11.94
C LYS A 79 -11.30 -23.12 12.69
N GLN A 80 -11.50 -21.97 12.04
CA GLN A 80 -12.29 -20.86 12.60
C GLN A 80 -13.81 -21.09 12.50
N GLY A 81 -14.27 -22.18 11.87
CA GLY A 81 -15.69 -22.47 11.67
C GLY A 81 -16.39 -21.53 10.68
N ALA A 82 -15.63 -20.86 9.79
CA ALA A 82 -16.13 -19.80 8.92
C ALA A 82 -16.24 -20.18 7.43
N ALA A 83 -16.13 -21.47 7.10
CA ALA A 83 -16.12 -21.96 5.71
C ALA A 83 -17.39 -21.58 4.90
N ASN A 84 -18.52 -21.36 5.59
CA ASN A 84 -19.79 -21.00 4.97
C ASN A 84 -19.88 -19.55 4.49
N LYS A 85 -18.95 -18.66 4.90
CA LYS A 85 -18.95 -17.24 4.52
C LYS A 85 -18.35 -17.00 3.12
N GLY A 86 -17.49 -17.90 2.64
CA GLY A 86 -16.83 -17.74 1.35
C GLY A 86 -15.64 -16.76 1.34
N VAL A 87 -14.98 -16.63 0.18
CA VAL A 87 -13.79 -15.80 -0.04
C VAL A 87 -13.94 -15.03 -1.35
N ALA A 88 -13.71 -13.70 -1.32
CA ALA A 88 -13.66 -12.86 -2.52
C ALA A 88 -12.25 -12.86 -3.13
N ILE A 89 -12.14 -12.81 -4.48
CA ILE A 89 -10.87 -12.87 -5.19
C ILE A 89 -10.81 -11.81 -6.28
N ALA A 90 -9.83 -10.91 -6.19
CA ALA A 90 -9.48 -9.94 -7.22
C ALA A 90 -8.04 -10.16 -7.71
N TYR A 91 -7.69 -9.53 -8.82
CA TYR A 91 -6.36 -9.61 -9.43
C TYR A 91 -6.07 -8.39 -10.29
N ASP A 92 -4.79 -8.11 -10.53
CA ASP A 92 -4.32 -7.01 -11.35
C ASP A 92 -3.99 -7.45 -12.79
N SER A 93 -3.31 -6.58 -13.55
CA SER A 93 -2.96 -6.79 -14.96
C SER A 93 -1.69 -7.61 -15.18
N ARG A 94 -1.01 -8.08 -14.13
CA ARG A 94 0.25 -8.80 -14.24
C ARG A 94 0.11 -10.16 -14.89
N HIS A 95 1.21 -10.63 -15.46
CA HIS A 95 1.31 -12.00 -15.95
C HIS A 95 0.92 -12.99 -14.87
N MET A 96 0.21 -14.04 -15.24
CA MET A 96 -0.29 -15.11 -14.38
C MET A 96 -1.33 -14.66 -13.33
N SER A 97 -1.72 -13.39 -13.26
CA SER A 97 -2.71 -12.96 -12.25
C SER A 97 -4.08 -13.63 -12.41
N PRO A 98 -4.67 -13.74 -13.63
CA PRO A 98 -5.91 -14.46 -13.83
C PRO A 98 -5.80 -15.96 -13.48
N GLU A 99 -4.68 -16.61 -13.87
CA GLU A 99 -4.42 -18.02 -13.62
C GLU A 99 -4.28 -18.28 -12.12
N PHE A 100 -3.49 -17.49 -11.41
CA PHE A 100 -3.32 -17.61 -9.96
C PHE A 100 -4.63 -17.36 -9.20
N ALA A 101 -5.46 -16.41 -9.66
CA ALA A 101 -6.78 -16.17 -9.11
C ALA A 101 -7.71 -17.38 -9.30
N MET A 102 -7.67 -18.04 -10.45
CA MET A 102 -8.43 -19.25 -10.71
C MET A 102 -7.94 -20.43 -9.85
N GLU A 103 -6.63 -20.62 -9.73
CA GLU A 103 -6.05 -21.68 -8.88
C GLU A 103 -6.43 -21.50 -7.40
N ALA A 104 -6.45 -20.27 -6.91
CA ALA A 104 -6.94 -19.97 -5.57
C ALA A 104 -8.43 -20.31 -5.44
N ALA A 105 -9.27 -19.93 -6.42
CA ALA A 105 -10.69 -20.24 -6.41
C ALA A 105 -10.96 -21.74 -6.40
N MET A 106 -10.26 -22.51 -7.24
CA MET A 106 -10.43 -23.96 -7.34
C MET A 106 -9.93 -24.70 -6.09
N THR A 107 -8.87 -24.22 -5.47
CA THR A 107 -8.38 -24.75 -4.20
C THR A 107 -9.38 -24.50 -3.06
N LEU A 108 -9.97 -23.31 -2.96
CA LEU A 108 -11.03 -23.03 -1.98
C LEU A 108 -12.25 -23.91 -2.20
N ALA A 109 -12.73 -24.01 -3.43
CA ALA A 109 -13.90 -24.84 -3.79
C ALA A 109 -13.68 -26.32 -3.44
N ALA A 110 -12.48 -26.88 -3.72
CA ALA A 110 -12.12 -28.25 -3.35
C ALA A 110 -12.11 -28.50 -1.84
N ASN A 111 -12.02 -27.45 -1.03
CA ASN A 111 -12.12 -27.49 0.43
C ASN A 111 -13.52 -27.12 0.96
N GLY A 112 -14.52 -27.02 0.08
CA GLY A 112 -15.90 -26.70 0.45
C GLY A 112 -16.15 -25.24 0.81
N ILE A 113 -15.23 -24.33 0.43
CA ILE A 113 -15.33 -22.89 0.66
C ILE A 113 -15.72 -22.21 -0.65
N LYS A 114 -16.82 -21.44 -0.64
CA LYS A 114 -17.27 -20.73 -1.83
C LYS A 114 -16.29 -19.60 -2.21
N ALA A 115 -15.88 -19.60 -3.48
CA ALA A 115 -15.04 -18.55 -4.06
C ALA A 115 -15.90 -17.58 -4.90
N TYR A 116 -15.79 -16.30 -4.63
CA TYR A 116 -16.36 -15.21 -5.43
C TYR A 116 -15.23 -14.50 -6.18
N LYS A 117 -15.03 -14.83 -7.46
CA LYS A 117 -13.94 -14.29 -8.27
C LYS A 117 -14.47 -13.21 -9.22
N PHE A 118 -13.79 -12.06 -9.25
CA PHE A 118 -14.11 -11.05 -10.24
C PHE A 118 -13.88 -11.56 -11.67
N GLU A 119 -14.76 -11.16 -12.59
CA GLU A 119 -14.73 -11.57 -14.01
C GLU A 119 -13.47 -11.07 -14.74
N SER A 120 -12.97 -9.88 -14.34
CA SER A 120 -11.75 -9.28 -14.85
C SER A 120 -11.00 -8.56 -13.72
N LEU A 121 -9.86 -7.95 -14.02
CA LEU A 121 -9.06 -7.24 -13.03
C LEU A 121 -9.86 -6.17 -12.28
N ARG A 122 -9.63 -6.03 -10.97
CA ARG A 122 -10.25 -5.02 -10.10
C ARG A 122 -9.24 -4.47 -9.09
N PRO A 123 -9.44 -3.21 -8.64
CA PRO A 123 -8.58 -2.56 -7.66
C PRO A 123 -8.54 -3.27 -6.30
N THR A 124 -7.42 -3.13 -5.61
CA THR A 124 -7.26 -3.56 -4.22
C THR A 124 -8.38 -3.04 -3.29
N PRO A 125 -8.74 -1.72 -3.29
CA PRO A 125 -9.81 -1.23 -2.44
C PRO A 125 -11.19 -1.81 -2.77
N GLU A 126 -11.44 -2.17 -4.02
CA GLU A 126 -12.69 -2.78 -4.42
C GLU A 126 -12.81 -4.22 -3.90
N LEU A 127 -11.69 -4.98 -3.84
CA LEU A 127 -11.67 -6.26 -3.14
C LEU A 127 -11.99 -6.09 -1.64
N SER A 128 -11.35 -5.12 -0.99
CA SER A 128 -11.60 -4.81 0.42
C SER A 128 -13.09 -4.53 0.67
N PHE A 129 -13.70 -3.76 -0.22
CA PHE A 129 -15.14 -3.49 -0.22
C PHE A 129 -15.96 -4.77 -0.46
N ALA A 130 -15.61 -5.59 -1.47
CA ALA A 130 -16.33 -6.81 -1.83
C ALA A 130 -16.34 -7.84 -0.70
N VAL A 131 -15.25 -8.00 0.05
CA VAL A 131 -15.19 -8.86 1.25
C VAL A 131 -16.28 -8.48 2.24
N ARG A 132 -16.47 -7.19 2.49
CA ARG A 132 -17.45 -6.67 3.44
C ARG A 132 -18.88 -6.75 2.88
N GLU A 133 -19.06 -6.34 1.64
CA GLU A 133 -20.37 -6.32 0.96
C GLU A 133 -20.99 -7.72 0.81
N LEU A 134 -20.15 -8.71 0.50
CA LEU A 134 -20.58 -10.11 0.34
C LEU A 134 -20.59 -10.89 1.67
N GLY A 135 -20.11 -10.30 2.77
CA GLY A 135 -19.98 -10.97 4.06
C GLY A 135 -18.98 -12.13 4.02
N CYS A 136 -17.96 -12.03 3.20
CA CYS A 136 -16.90 -13.03 3.10
C CYS A 136 -16.05 -13.09 4.37
N VAL A 137 -15.49 -14.27 4.70
CA VAL A 137 -14.54 -14.41 5.81
C VAL A 137 -13.16 -13.88 5.45
N ALA A 138 -12.82 -13.90 4.17
CA ALA A 138 -11.51 -13.47 3.69
C ALA A 138 -11.58 -12.94 2.25
N GLY A 139 -10.53 -12.27 1.84
CA GLY A 139 -10.28 -11.86 0.46
C GLY A 139 -8.87 -12.25 0.01
N ILE A 140 -8.70 -12.49 -1.28
CA ILE A 140 -7.41 -12.75 -1.91
C ILE A 140 -7.23 -11.73 -3.04
N ASN A 141 -6.09 -11.02 -3.04
CA ASN A 141 -5.70 -10.19 -4.18
C ASN A 141 -4.41 -10.70 -4.81
N ILE A 142 -4.47 -11.04 -6.08
CA ILE A 142 -3.29 -11.47 -6.85
C ILE A 142 -2.68 -10.23 -7.48
N THR A 143 -1.62 -9.74 -6.86
CA THR A 143 -0.90 -8.51 -7.27
C THR A 143 0.46 -8.41 -6.59
N ALA A 144 1.43 -7.81 -7.26
CA ALA A 144 2.67 -7.33 -6.67
C ALA A 144 2.73 -5.79 -6.62
N SER A 145 1.56 -5.10 -6.68
CA SER A 145 1.47 -3.63 -6.67
C SER A 145 2.39 -3.02 -7.76
N HIS A 146 3.32 -2.18 -7.38
CA HIS A 146 4.23 -1.46 -8.28
C HIS A 146 5.58 -2.13 -8.55
N ASN A 147 5.76 -3.41 -8.20
CA ASN A 147 7.01 -4.14 -8.50
C ASN A 147 7.21 -4.31 -10.02
N PRO A 148 8.45 -4.59 -10.47
CA PRO A 148 8.74 -4.90 -11.87
C PRO A 148 7.87 -6.03 -12.46
N PRO A 149 7.79 -6.16 -13.81
CA PRO A 149 6.85 -7.06 -14.49
C PRO A 149 7.05 -8.55 -14.18
N GLU A 150 8.28 -8.96 -13.85
CA GLU A 150 8.59 -10.34 -13.49
C GLU A 150 8.05 -10.79 -12.13
N TYR A 151 7.52 -9.85 -11.31
CA TYR A 151 6.97 -10.15 -10.00
C TYR A 151 5.45 -10.38 -10.04
N ASN A 152 4.97 -11.26 -9.17
CA ASN A 152 3.58 -11.33 -8.76
C ASN A 152 3.48 -11.56 -7.24
N GLY A 153 2.27 -11.56 -6.69
CA GLY A 153 2.03 -11.72 -5.27
C GLY A 153 0.64 -12.25 -4.96
N TYR A 154 0.44 -12.54 -3.67
CA TYR A 154 -0.78 -13.11 -3.13
C TYR A 154 -1.04 -12.43 -1.79
N LYS A 155 -1.87 -11.37 -1.78
CA LYS A 155 -2.27 -10.62 -0.58
C LYS A 155 -3.53 -11.24 0.02
N VAL A 156 -3.62 -11.31 1.35
CA VAL A 156 -4.81 -11.85 2.03
C VAL A 156 -5.42 -10.82 2.97
N TYR A 157 -6.75 -10.77 2.93
CA TYR A 157 -7.63 -9.89 3.68
C TYR A 157 -8.52 -10.72 4.60
N TRP A 158 -8.95 -10.16 5.73
CA TRP A 158 -9.88 -10.82 6.62
C TRP A 158 -11.29 -10.22 6.51
N GLU A 159 -12.24 -10.74 7.29
CA GLU A 159 -13.67 -10.41 7.19
C GLU A 159 -14.02 -8.91 7.38
N ASP A 160 -13.13 -8.15 8.01
CA ASP A 160 -13.27 -6.70 8.13
C ASP A 160 -12.87 -5.94 6.86
N GLY A 161 -12.29 -6.63 5.87
CA GLY A 161 -11.79 -6.05 4.62
C GLY A 161 -10.37 -5.51 4.70
N ALA A 162 -9.66 -5.60 5.85
CA ALA A 162 -8.27 -5.22 5.98
C ALA A 162 -7.33 -6.39 5.70
N GLN A 163 -6.09 -6.09 5.29
CA GLN A 163 -5.05 -7.10 5.24
C GLN A 163 -4.81 -7.72 6.63
N PHE A 164 -4.38 -8.94 6.66
CA PHE A 164 -4.14 -9.71 7.88
C PHE A 164 -3.35 -8.96 8.94
N THR A 165 -3.85 -9.04 10.18
CA THR A 165 -3.12 -8.67 11.40
C THR A 165 -3.15 -9.84 12.37
N PRO A 166 -2.30 -9.86 13.42
CA PRO A 166 -2.40 -10.86 14.47
C PRO A 166 -3.81 -10.94 15.07
N PRO A 167 -4.35 -12.17 15.32
CA PRO A 167 -3.67 -13.48 15.24
C PRO A 167 -3.73 -14.17 13.89
N HIS A 168 -4.49 -13.63 12.91
CA HIS A 168 -4.83 -14.32 11.65
C HIS A 168 -3.61 -14.56 10.75
N ASP A 169 -2.71 -13.58 10.65
CA ASP A 169 -1.46 -13.69 9.87
C ASP A 169 -0.59 -14.87 10.32
N LYS A 170 -0.42 -15.05 11.64
CA LYS A 170 0.33 -16.17 12.22
C LYS A 170 -0.39 -17.49 12.00
N GLY A 171 -1.71 -17.53 12.25
CA GLY A 171 -2.49 -18.76 12.11
C GLY A 171 -2.49 -19.29 10.68
N VAL A 172 -2.62 -18.44 9.67
CA VAL A 172 -2.52 -18.85 8.27
C VAL A 172 -1.11 -19.30 7.92
N THR A 173 -0.08 -18.57 8.37
CA THR A 173 1.31 -18.95 8.13
C THR A 173 1.62 -20.33 8.69
N GLU A 174 1.18 -20.65 9.90
CA GLU A 174 1.33 -21.97 10.52
C GLU A 174 0.69 -23.08 9.69
N GLU A 175 -0.54 -22.85 9.18
CA GLU A 175 -1.23 -23.82 8.32
C GLU A 175 -0.51 -24.03 6.97
N VAL A 176 0.02 -22.95 6.37
CA VAL A 176 0.81 -23.04 5.11
C VAL A 176 2.08 -23.84 5.32
N LEU A 177 2.81 -23.55 6.41
CA LEU A 177 4.07 -24.23 6.73
C LEU A 177 3.87 -25.71 7.09
N ALA A 178 2.71 -26.10 7.62
CA ALA A 178 2.36 -27.48 7.93
C ALA A 178 2.14 -28.34 6.68
N ILE A 179 1.98 -27.73 5.49
CA ILE A 179 1.83 -28.46 4.22
C ILE A 179 3.25 -28.74 3.65
N GLU A 180 3.76 -29.92 3.92
CA GLU A 180 5.09 -30.37 3.44
C GLU A 180 5.00 -31.04 2.05
N ASP A 181 3.91 -31.78 1.79
CA ASP A 181 3.68 -32.51 0.54
C ASP A 181 2.62 -31.79 -0.32
N LEU A 182 3.02 -31.27 -1.47
CA LEU A 182 2.15 -30.58 -2.42
C LEU A 182 1.04 -31.50 -2.99
N SER A 183 1.20 -32.82 -2.96
CA SER A 183 0.18 -33.76 -3.40
C SER A 183 -1.05 -33.80 -2.48
N THR A 184 -0.93 -33.28 -1.26
CA THR A 184 -2.03 -33.18 -0.29
C THR A 184 -2.92 -31.96 -0.52
N VAL A 185 -2.49 -31.02 -1.37
CA VAL A 185 -3.25 -29.83 -1.71
C VAL A 185 -4.42 -30.21 -2.61
N LYS A 186 -5.62 -29.86 -2.17
CA LYS A 186 -6.84 -30.16 -2.91
C LYS A 186 -7.10 -29.11 -3.98
N THR A 187 -7.50 -29.56 -5.15
CA THR A 187 -7.97 -28.70 -6.24
C THR A 187 -9.13 -29.37 -6.98
N THR A 188 -9.89 -28.60 -7.72
CA THR A 188 -10.99 -29.08 -8.57
C THR A 188 -10.98 -28.30 -9.89
N ASP A 189 -11.89 -28.61 -10.78
CA ASP A 189 -12.11 -27.83 -12.01
C ASP A 189 -13.29 -26.86 -11.86
N GLU A 190 -13.34 -25.86 -12.73
CA GLU A 190 -14.36 -24.81 -12.70
C GLU A 190 -15.79 -25.35 -12.86
N ALA A 191 -15.99 -26.34 -13.74
CA ALA A 191 -17.31 -26.92 -14.00
C ALA A 191 -17.84 -27.63 -12.75
N SER A 192 -17.00 -28.43 -12.09
CA SER A 192 -17.32 -29.14 -10.84
C SER A 192 -17.59 -28.15 -9.70
N ALA A 193 -16.77 -27.12 -9.54
CA ALA A 193 -16.94 -26.09 -8.53
C ALA A 193 -18.25 -25.30 -8.73
N THR A 194 -18.57 -24.95 -9.97
CA THR A 194 -19.81 -24.25 -10.35
C THR A 194 -21.04 -25.14 -10.08
N ALA A 195 -21.01 -26.40 -10.49
CA ALA A 195 -22.09 -27.34 -10.26
C ALA A 195 -22.36 -27.58 -8.76
N ALA A 196 -21.32 -27.53 -7.93
CA ALA A 196 -21.42 -27.61 -6.48
C ALA A 196 -21.90 -26.30 -5.81
N GLY A 197 -22.03 -25.20 -6.55
CA GLY A 197 -22.36 -23.86 -6.01
C GLY A 197 -21.22 -23.20 -5.21
N LEU A 198 -20.00 -23.71 -5.38
CA LEU A 198 -18.79 -23.26 -4.66
C LEU A 198 -17.90 -22.29 -5.47
N TYR A 199 -18.33 -21.94 -6.68
CA TYR A 199 -17.68 -20.92 -7.50
C TYR A 199 -18.73 -19.98 -8.09
N GLN A 200 -18.47 -18.68 -8.00
CA GLN A 200 -19.33 -17.64 -8.55
C GLN A 200 -18.48 -16.50 -9.10
N VAL A 201 -18.76 -16.12 -10.33
CA VAL A 201 -18.20 -14.90 -10.94
C VAL A 201 -18.98 -13.70 -10.43
N ILE A 202 -18.26 -12.65 -10.04
CA ILE A 202 -18.79 -11.35 -9.62
C ILE A 202 -18.22 -10.25 -10.52
N GLY A 203 -18.87 -9.08 -10.59
CA GLY A 203 -18.43 -7.96 -11.43
C GLY A 203 -19.31 -6.74 -11.25
N GLN A 204 -20.00 -6.31 -12.30
CA GLN A 204 -20.71 -5.03 -12.40
C GLN A 204 -21.59 -4.66 -11.18
N GLU A 205 -22.23 -5.63 -10.54
CA GLU A 205 -23.06 -5.36 -9.36
C GLU A 205 -22.21 -4.84 -8.18
N ILE A 206 -21.01 -5.39 -8.00
CA ILE A 206 -20.07 -4.94 -6.95
C ILE A 206 -19.45 -3.61 -7.36
N ASP A 207 -19.06 -3.46 -8.64
CA ASP A 207 -18.52 -2.20 -9.19
C ASP A 207 -19.49 -1.03 -8.93
N ASP A 208 -20.78 -1.22 -9.19
CA ASP A 208 -21.79 -0.17 -9.02
C ASP A 208 -21.94 0.25 -7.55
N LYS A 209 -21.94 -0.71 -6.64
CA LYS A 209 -22.01 -0.45 -5.20
C LYS A 209 -20.73 0.24 -4.69
N TYR A 210 -19.57 -0.22 -5.15
CA TYR A 210 -18.28 0.38 -4.80
C TYR A 210 -18.20 1.84 -5.26
N ILE A 211 -18.49 2.11 -6.53
CA ILE A 211 -18.48 3.48 -7.08
C ILE A 211 -19.50 4.38 -6.35
N ALA A 212 -20.66 3.85 -5.97
CA ALA A 212 -21.62 4.60 -5.16
C ALA A 212 -21.03 5.00 -3.80
N GLN A 213 -20.24 4.13 -3.14
CA GLN A 213 -19.56 4.44 -1.88
C GLN A 213 -18.46 5.49 -2.08
N VAL A 214 -17.69 5.39 -3.16
CA VAL A 214 -16.65 6.39 -3.49
C VAL A 214 -17.29 7.75 -3.72
N LYS A 215 -18.36 7.83 -4.51
CA LYS A 215 -19.12 9.08 -4.75
C LYS A 215 -19.69 9.69 -3.47
N ALA A 216 -20.11 8.86 -2.52
CA ALA A 216 -20.61 9.31 -1.23
C ALA A 216 -19.53 10.02 -0.37
N GLN A 217 -18.25 9.89 -0.73
CA GLN A 217 -17.16 10.60 -0.06
C GLN A 217 -16.96 12.05 -0.60
N VAL A 218 -17.59 12.44 -1.71
CA VAL A 218 -17.60 13.82 -2.19
C VAL A 218 -18.23 14.71 -1.13
N VAL A 219 -17.50 15.74 -0.69
CA VAL A 219 -17.92 16.60 0.43
C VAL A 219 -18.48 17.94 -0.04
N ASN A 220 -18.14 18.37 -1.27
CA ASN A 220 -18.57 19.66 -1.84
C ASN A 220 -18.90 19.53 -3.35
N GLN A 221 -19.98 18.84 -3.67
CA GLN A 221 -20.44 18.68 -5.06
C GLN A 221 -20.64 20.02 -5.77
N LYS A 222 -21.05 21.08 -5.05
CA LYS A 222 -21.24 22.41 -5.63
C LYS A 222 -19.95 22.96 -6.27
N ALA A 223 -18.79 22.74 -5.65
CA ALA A 223 -17.53 23.18 -6.23
C ALA A 223 -17.24 22.48 -7.57
N ILE A 224 -17.58 21.20 -7.67
CA ILE A 224 -17.45 20.46 -8.93
C ILE A 224 -18.42 21.04 -9.97
N ASP A 225 -19.71 21.16 -9.64
CA ASP A 225 -20.76 21.63 -10.56
C ASP A 225 -20.44 23.01 -11.18
N GLU A 226 -19.80 23.89 -10.41
CA GLU A 226 -19.43 25.24 -10.87
C GLU A 226 -18.13 25.28 -11.69
N MET A 227 -17.23 24.29 -11.51
CA MET A 227 -15.89 24.32 -12.10
C MET A 227 -15.57 23.15 -13.04
N GLN A 228 -16.45 22.17 -13.20
CA GLN A 228 -16.20 20.93 -13.94
C GLN A 228 -15.70 21.14 -15.37
N ASP A 229 -16.19 22.18 -16.07
CA ASP A 229 -15.79 22.53 -17.43
C ASP A 229 -14.51 23.38 -17.50
N GLN A 230 -13.94 23.74 -16.37
CA GLN A 230 -12.72 24.55 -16.26
C GLN A 230 -11.53 23.76 -15.72
N ILE A 231 -11.75 22.53 -15.25
CA ILE A 231 -10.70 21.65 -14.76
C ILE A 231 -10.33 20.65 -15.86
N THR A 232 -9.06 20.66 -16.24
CA THR A 232 -8.48 19.70 -17.20
C THR A 232 -7.59 18.71 -16.45
N ILE A 233 -7.89 17.44 -16.61
CA ILE A 233 -7.23 16.33 -15.91
C ILE A 233 -6.57 15.43 -16.93
N VAL A 234 -5.29 15.09 -16.71
CA VAL A 234 -4.63 13.98 -17.38
C VAL A 234 -4.51 12.83 -16.40
N TYR A 235 -4.82 11.62 -16.84
CA TYR A 235 -4.79 10.43 -16.01
C TYR A 235 -4.03 9.28 -16.69
N THR A 236 -3.21 8.57 -15.92
CA THR A 236 -2.64 7.30 -16.34
C THR A 236 -2.91 6.20 -15.31
N PRO A 237 -3.50 5.07 -15.74
CA PRO A 237 -3.64 3.88 -14.90
C PRO A 237 -2.36 3.03 -14.82
N LEU A 238 -1.28 3.41 -15.48
CA LEU A 238 -0.04 2.62 -15.60
C LEU A 238 -0.32 1.15 -15.96
N HIS A 239 -1.16 0.94 -17.00
CA HIS A 239 -1.60 -0.38 -17.47
C HIS A 239 -2.37 -1.22 -16.43
N GLY A 240 -2.87 -0.61 -15.35
CA GLY A 240 -3.45 -1.29 -14.20
C GLY A 240 -4.96 -1.23 -14.08
N THR A 241 -5.44 -1.62 -12.91
CA THR A 241 -6.87 -1.78 -12.56
C THR A 241 -7.62 -0.47 -12.42
N GLY A 242 -6.91 0.64 -12.23
CA GLY A 242 -7.53 1.96 -12.01
C GLY A 242 -8.23 2.56 -13.23
N ASN A 243 -7.94 2.07 -14.46
CA ASN A 243 -8.46 2.66 -15.71
C ASN A 243 -9.98 2.89 -15.69
N ILE A 244 -10.75 1.84 -15.49
CA ILE A 244 -12.21 1.90 -15.55
C ILE A 244 -12.79 2.66 -14.34
N PRO A 245 -12.49 2.30 -13.09
CA PRO A 245 -13.14 2.90 -11.93
C PRO A 245 -12.77 4.37 -11.71
N ALA A 246 -11.51 4.78 -11.93
CA ALA A 246 -11.11 6.18 -11.79
C ALA A 246 -11.78 7.07 -12.83
N ARG A 247 -11.82 6.65 -14.09
CA ARG A 247 -12.53 7.38 -15.15
C ARG A 247 -14.02 7.45 -14.90
N ARG A 248 -14.60 6.34 -14.44
CA ARG A 248 -16.01 6.25 -14.13
C ARG A 248 -16.39 7.22 -13.01
N VAL A 249 -15.64 7.22 -11.89
CA VAL A 249 -15.96 8.13 -10.78
C VAL A 249 -15.78 9.59 -11.17
N MET A 250 -14.69 9.97 -11.86
CA MET A 250 -14.51 11.35 -12.33
C MET A 250 -15.67 11.83 -13.21
N LYS A 251 -16.10 10.97 -14.16
CA LYS A 251 -17.25 11.26 -15.02
C LYS A 251 -18.56 11.39 -14.23
N GLU A 252 -18.82 10.45 -13.32
CA GLU A 252 -20.09 10.40 -12.57
C GLU A 252 -20.23 11.51 -11.52
N ILE A 253 -19.11 12.08 -11.04
CA ILE A 253 -19.15 13.27 -10.16
C ILE A 253 -19.20 14.59 -10.94
N GLY A 254 -18.94 14.57 -12.29
CA GLY A 254 -19.19 15.70 -13.17
C GLY A 254 -18.04 16.14 -14.08
N PHE A 255 -16.81 15.65 -13.90
CA PHE A 255 -15.68 16.09 -14.72
C PHE A 255 -15.77 15.59 -16.16
N THR A 256 -15.67 16.52 -17.12
CA THR A 256 -15.82 16.27 -18.56
C THR A 256 -14.50 16.30 -19.32
N HIS A 257 -13.50 17.05 -18.85
CA HIS A 257 -12.19 17.21 -19.48
C HIS A 257 -11.15 16.28 -18.84
N VAL A 258 -11.36 14.96 -19.00
CA VAL A 258 -10.46 13.91 -18.52
C VAL A 258 -9.80 13.24 -19.72
N TYR A 259 -8.47 13.35 -19.82
CA TYR A 259 -7.65 12.76 -20.89
C TYR A 259 -6.78 11.65 -20.34
N VAL A 260 -6.97 10.44 -20.85
CA VAL A 260 -6.15 9.29 -20.47
C VAL A 260 -4.93 9.20 -21.37
N VAL A 261 -3.78 8.83 -20.82
CA VAL A 261 -2.55 8.57 -21.59
C VAL A 261 -2.77 7.31 -22.44
N PRO A 262 -2.87 7.43 -23.77
CA PRO A 262 -3.29 6.30 -24.62
C PRO A 262 -2.36 5.09 -24.55
N GLU A 263 -1.06 5.33 -24.44
CA GLU A 263 -0.03 4.29 -24.41
C GLU A 263 -0.06 3.48 -23.09
N GLN A 264 -0.66 4.03 -22.04
CA GLN A 264 -0.73 3.43 -20.70
C GLN A 264 -2.15 3.01 -20.30
N GLU A 265 -3.13 3.22 -21.16
CA GLU A 265 -4.55 3.00 -20.87
C GLU A 265 -4.91 1.53 -20.68
N LEU A 266 -4.47 0.68 -21.61
CA LEU A 266 -4.88 -0.73 -21.61
C LEU A 266 -4.04 -1.57 -20.65
N PRO A 267 -4.65 -2.56 -19.97
CA PRO A 267 -3.93 -3.49 -19.12
C PRO A 267 -2.82 -4.23 -19.88
N ASN A 268 -1.62 -4.26 -19.31
CA ASN A 268 -0.48 -4.97 -19.89
C ASN A 268 0.51 -5.36 -18.78
N GLY A 269 0.75 -6.67 -18.62
CA GLY A 269 1.67 -7.20 -17.60
C GLY A 269 3.15 -6.93 -17.86
N ASP A 270 3.52 -6.52 -19.08
CA ASP A 270 4.90 -6.13 -19.41
C ASP A 270 5.22 -4.69 -19.00
N PHE A 271 4.21 -3.86 -18.72
CA PHE A 271 4.37 -2.43 -18.43
C PHE A 271 5.31 -1.70 -19.40
N PRO A 272 5.09 -1.77 -20.72
CA PRO A 272 6.09 -1.46 -21.75
C PRO A 272 6.54 0.00 -21.82
N THR A 273 5.87 0.89 -21.09
CA THR A 273 6.15 2.33 -21.09
C THR A 273 7.00 2.78 -19.91
N VAL A 274 7.33 1.87 -18.97
CA VAL A 274 8.09 2.17 -17.74
C VAL A 274 8.98 0.98 -17.38
N SER A 275 10.09 1.23 -16.71
CA SER A 275 10.96 0.16 -16.19
C SER A 275 10.28 -0.64 -15.08
N TYR A 276 9.42 0.01 -14.29
CA TYR A 276 8.51 -0.59 -13.32
C TYR A 276 7.34 0.37 -13.05
N PRO A 277 6.12 -0.15 -12.79
CA PRO A 277 4.90 0.65 -12.75
C PRO A 277 4.69 1.34 -11.39
N ASN A 278 5.69 2.11 -10.93
CA ASN A 278 5.63 2.84 -9.67
C ASN A 278 5.27 4.31 -9.90
N PRO A 279 4.11 4.80 -9.45
CA PRO A 279 3.72 6.20 -9.61
C PRO A 279 4.56 7.19 -8.77
N GLU A 280 5.47 6.71 -7.93
CA GLU A 280 6.49 7.55 -7.28
C GLU A 280 7.64 7.92 -8.23
N ALA A 281 7.85 7.12 -9.29
CA ALA A 281 8.93 7.32 -10.25
C ALA A 281 8.58 8.40 -11.26
N LYS A 282 9.52 9.32 -11.52
CA LYS A 282 9.35 10.40 -12.53
C LYS A 282 9.05 9.83 -13.92
N GLU A 283 9.66 8.70 -14.28
CA GLU A 283 9.45 7.98 -15.54
C GLU A 283 7.97 7.67 -15.80
N ALA A 284 7.22 7.29 -14.75
CA ALA A 284 5.79 6.97 -14.86
C ALA A 284 4.93 8.14 -15.37
N PHE A 285 5.40 9.38 -15.18
CA PHE A 285 4.70 10.59 -15.57
C PHE A 285 5.15 11.20 -16.90
N GLU A 286 6.21 10.72 -17.55
CA GLU A 286 6.76 11.37 -18.75
C GLU A 286 5.72 11.55 -19.87
N LEU A 287 4.96 10.50 -20.17
CA LEU A 287 3.89 10.55 -21.17
C LEU A 287 2.71 11.43 -20.69
N GLY A 288 2.34 11.30 -19.44
CA GLY A 288 1.28 12.12 -18.83
C GLY A 288 1.62 13.61 -18.82
N LEU A 289 2.84 13.98 -18.48
CA LEU A 289 3.31 15.37 -18.49
C LEU A 289 3.39 15.95 -19.89
N LYS A 290 3.76 15.14 -20.89
CA LYS A 290 3.70 15.54 -22.30
C LYS A 290 2.27 15.87 -22.72
N LEU A 291 1.32 14.95 -22.44
CA LEU A 291 -0.08 15.15 -22.74
C LEU A 291 -0.67 16.35 -21.96
N ALA A 292 -0.24 16.54 -20.72
CA ALA A 292 -0.69 17.67 -19.88
C ALA A 292 -0.28 19.02 -20.48
N LYS A 293 0.93 19.14 -21.02
CA LYS A 293 1.38 20.35 -21.71
C LYS A 293 0.57 20.61 -22.99
N GLU A 294 0.20 19.56 -23.73
CA GLU A 294 -0.64 19.68 -24.93
C GLU A 294 -2.08 20.09 -24.62
N LYS A 295 -2.62 19.65 -23.49
CA LYS A 295 -4.00 19.91 -23.06
C LYS A 295 -4.14 21.09 -22.11
N ASP A 296 -3.03 21.70 -21.71
CA ASP A 296 -2.97 22.72 -20.67
C ASP A 296 -3.63 22.27 -19.35
N ALA A 297 -3.30 21.05 -18.92
CA ALA A 297 -3.97 20.40 -17.80
C ALA A 297 -3.65 21.07 -16.44
N ASP A 298 -4.60 21.05 -15.53
CA ASP A 298 -4.42 21.53 -14.14
C ASP A 298 -3.65 20.51 -13.31
N LEU A 299 -3.87 19.20 -13.55
CA LEU A 299 -3.25 18.11 -12.81
C LEU A 299 -3.04 16.86 -13.68
N VAL A 300 -2.02 16.10 -13.31
CA VAL A 300 -1.70 14.79 -13.89
C VAL A 300 -1.73 13.75 -12.78
N LEU A 301 -2.56 12.74 -12.92
CA LEU A 301 -2.79 11.69 -11.95
C LEU A 301 -2.24 10.36 -12.45
N ALA A 302 -1.62 9.59 -11.56
CA ALA A 302 -1.18 8.22 -11.85
C ALA A 302 -1.53 7.28 -10.70
N THR A 303 -2.17 6.15 -11.03
CA THR A 303 -2.39 5.04 -10.09
C THR A 303 -1.42 3.90 -10.37
N ASP A 304 -1.02 3.16 -9.34
CA ASP A 304 -0.27 1.92 -9.53
C ASP A 304 -1.17 0.78 -10.05
N PRO A 305 -0.60 -0.37 -10.46
CA PRO A 305 -1.38 -1.42 -11.12
C PRO A 305 -2.57 -1.98 -10.34
N ASP A 306 -2.52 -2.02 -9.01
CA ASP A 306 -3.64 -2.45 -8.18
C ASP A 306 -4.44 -1.29 -7.57
N ALA A 307 -4.13 -0.05 -8.01
CA ALA A 307 -4.85 1.19 -7.73
C ALA A 307 -5.12 1.44 -6.24
N ASP A 308 -4.17 1.09 -5.39
CA ASP A 308 -4.19 1.44 -3.98
C ASP A 308 -3.41 2.73 -3.68
N ARG A 309 -2.58 3.22 -4.64
CA ARG A 309 -1.78 4.45 -4.54
C ARG A 309 -2.14 5.44 -5.64
N LEU A 310 -2.14 6.73 -5.28
CA LEU A 310 -2.32 7.84 -6.20
C LEU A 310 -1.17 8.82 -6.07
N SER A 311 -0.47 9.08 -7.16
CA SER A 311 0.50 10.17 -7.27
C SER A 311 -0.03 11.27 -8.19
N VAL A 312 0.44 12.50 -7.98
CA VAL A 312 -0.05 13.66 -8.71
C VAL A 312 1.06 14.67 -9.00
N TYR A 313 1.01 15.23 -10.21
CA TYR A 313 1.67 16.47 -10.57
C TYR A 313 0.62 17.57 -10.73
N VAL A 314 0.89 18.73 -10.16
CA VAL A 314 -0.01 19.89 -10.16
C VAL A 314 0.65 21.06 -10.88
N LYS A 315 -0.13 21.84 -11.62
CA LYS A 315 0.38 22.99 -12.35
C LYS A 315 0.69 24.15 -11.40
N ASP A 316 1.90 24.67 -11.47
CA ASP A 316 2.24 25.97 -10.93
C ASP A 316 2.10 27.04 -12.02
N THR A 317 1.10 27.91 -11.91
CA THR A 317 0.81 28.93 -12.91
C THR A 317 1.84 30.07 -12.93
N LYS A 318 2.66 30.19 -11.88
CA LYS A 318 3.72 31.23 -11.80
C LYS A 318 4.95 30.84 -12.60
N SER A 319 5.38 29.59 -12.50
CA SER A 319 6.52 29.06 -13.26
C SER A 319 6.12 28.43 -14.60
N GLY A 320 4.86 28.00 -14.74
CA GLY A 320 4.37 27.22 -15.86
C GLY A 320 4.77 25.73 -15.79
N GLU A 321 5.44 25.31 -14.72
CA GLU A 321 5.91 23.95 -14.53
C GLU A 321 4.86 23.06 -13.79
N TYR A 322 5.03 21.74 -13.92
CA TYR A 322 4.28 20.76 -13.16
C TYR A 322 5.09 20.28 -11.96
N ILE A 323 4.57 20.49 -10.77
CA ILE A 323 5.23 20.18 -9.49
C ILE A 323 4.72 18.82 -8.97
N PRO A 324 5.58 17.84 -8.70
CA PRO A 324 5.19 16.60 -8.04
C PRO A 324 4.83 16.85 -6.58
N LEU A 325 3.66 16.37 -6.15
CA LEU A 325 3.36 16.28 -4.73
C LEU A 325 3.81 14.92 -4.20
N THR A 326 4.61 14.91 -3.14
CA THR A 326 4.94 13.67 -2.44
C THR A 326 3.68 13.08 -1.78
N GLY A 327 3.72 11.80 -1.39
CA GLY A 327 2.60 11.18 -0.68
C GLY A 327 2.25 11.91 0.62
N ASN A 328 3.25 12.42 1.33
CA ASN A 328 3.04 13.29 2.49
C ASN A 328 2.34 14.61 2.15
N MET A 329 2.72 15.24 1.04
CA MET A 329 2.09 16.50 0.59
C MET A 329 0.65 16.27 0.12
N SER A 330 0.43 15.31 -0.79
CA SER A 330 -0.90 15.02 -1.32
C SER A 330 -1.87 14.51 -0.25
N GLY A 331 -1.40 13.63 0.64
CA GLY A 331 -2.19 13.14 1.77
C GLY A 331 -2.57 14.23 2.76
N SER A 332 -1.62 15.13 3.10
CA SER A 332 -1.92 16.26 3.99
C SER A 332 -2.87 17.28 3.34
N LEU A 333 -2.70 17.56 2.04
CA LEU A 333 -3.58 18.44 1.28
C LEU A 333 -5.01 17.89 1.23
N LEU A 334 -5.17 16.59 0.98
CA LEU A 334 -6.46 15.94 1.01
C LEU A 334 -7.09 15.94 2.40
N CYS A 335 -6.31 15.70 3.45
CA CYS A 335 -6.78 15.79 4.83
C CYS A 335 -7.30 17.20 5.17
N GLU A 336 -6.50 18.24 4.87
CA GLU A 336 -6.90 19.65 5.05
C GLU A 336 -8.20 19.95 4.29
N TYR A 337 -8.26 19.54 3.02
CA TYR A 337 -9.43 19.76 2.19
C TYR A 337 -10.68 19.10 2.79
N VAL A 338 -10.63 17.81 3.06
CA VAL A 338 -11.75 17.02 3.59
C VAL A 338 -12.23 17.58 4.94
N LEU A 339 -11.30 17.87 5.85
CA LEU A 339 -11.65 18.40 7.17
C LEU A 339 -12.23 19.81 7.08
N SER A 340 -11.68 20.68 6.20
CA SER A 340 -12.20 22.03 6.00
C SER A 340 -13.64 22.04 5.49
N GLN A 341 -13.95 21.15 4.52
CA GLN A 341 -15.30 21.04 3.98
C GLN A 341 -16.28 20.42 4.99
N LYS A 342 -15.85 19.40 5.74
CA LYS A 342 -16.64 18.81 6.82
C LYS A 342 -16.91 19.83 7.95
N GLN A 343 -15.93 20.67 8.28
CA GLN A 343 -16.10 21.74 9.28
C GLN A 343 -17.08 22.79 8.78
N ALA A 344 -16.95 23.25 7.53
CA ALA A 344 -17.88 24.21 6.93
C ALA A 344 -19.33 23.68 6.89
N ALA A 345 -19.49 22.37 6.75
CA ALA A 345 -20.80 21.70 6.79
C ALA A 345 -21.28 21.33 8.21
N GLY A 346 -20.51 21.64 9.27
CA GLY A 346 -20.83 21.24 10.64
C GLY A 346 -20.80 19.73 10.88
N LYS A 347 -19.99 18.99 10.13
CA LYS A 347 -19.94 17.51 10.11
C LYS A 347 -18.68 16.93 10.76
N ILE A 348 -17.89 17.72 11.52
CA ILE A 348 -16.78 17.17 12.31
C ILE A 348 -17.35 16.72 13.66
N PRO A 349 -17.34 15.42 13.96
CA PRO A 349 -17.80 14.91 15.26
C PRO A 349 -16.78 15.24 16.35
N ALA A 350 -17.25 15.29 17.61
CA ALA A 350 -16.40 15.62 18.76
C ALA A 350 -15.30 14.58 19.02
N ASP A 351 -15.48 13.34 18.56
CA ASP A 351 -14.55 12.21 18.65
C ASP A 351 -13.90 11.88 17.30
N GLY A 352 -13.84 12.86 16.39
CA GLY A 352 -13.27 12.69 15.06
C GLY A 352 -11.78 12.34 15.10
N GLN A 353 -11.37 11.34 14.33
CA GLN A 353 -10.00 10.83 14.30
C GLN A 353 -9.37 10.91 12.91
N VAL A 354 -8.13 11.39 12.87
CA VAL A 354 -7.21 11.27 11.73
C VAL A 354 -6.16 10.22 12.08
N VAL A 355 -5.91 9.28 11.18
CA VAL A 355 -4.99 8.16 11.42
C VAL A 355 -3.81 8.24 10.46
N LYS A 356 -2.57 8.17 10.96
CA LYS A 356 -1.35 8.14 10.15
C LYS A 356 -0.41 7.02 10.53
N SER A 357 0.46 6.59 9.60
CA SER A 357 1.61 5.77 9.97
C SER A 357 2.64 6.61 10.74
N ILE A 358 3.38 5.97 11.65
CA ILE A 358 4.45 6.63 12.43
C ILE A 358 5.55 7.27 11.58
N VAL A 359 5.66 6.94 10.29
CA VAL A 359 6.65 7.49 9.35
C VAL A 359 6.05 8.52 8.39
N SER A 360 4.76 8.86 8.55
CA SER A 360 4.11 9.93 7.80
C SER A 360 4.42 11.29 8.43
N THR A 361 4.32 12.34 7.63
CA THR A 361 4.68 13.72 8.01
C THR A 361 3.96 14.22 9.26
N ASN A 362 4.64 15.05 10.05
CA ASN A 362 4.05 15.79 11.16
C ASN A 362 3.19 17.00 10.72
N LEU A 363 3.13 17.32 9.42
CA LEU A 363 2.19 18.32 8.90
C LEU A 363 0.74 17.91 9.20
N ILE A 364 0.41 16.63 9.08
CA ILE A 364 -0.94 16.14 9.33
C ILE A 364 -1.35 16.26 10.81
N ASP A 365 -0.38 16.25 11.74
CA ASP A 365 -0.64 16.48 13.17
C ASP A 365 -1.16 17.91 13.39
N ALA A 366 -0.51 18.89 12.72
CA ALA A 366 -0.93 20.27 12.76
C ALA A 366 -2.32 20.49 12.12
N VAL A 367 -2.58 19.78 11.01
CA VAL A 367 -3.90 19.78 10.35
C VAL A 367 -4.97 19.21 11.29
N ALA A 368 -4.80 17.99 11.80
CA ALA A 368 -5.77 17.34 12.69
C ALA A 368 -6.10 18.22 13.90
N LYS A 369 -5.06 18.78 14.54
CA LYS A 369 -5.19 19.68 15.67
C LYS A 369 -6.02 20.95 15.33
N ALA A 370 -5.83 21.53 14.14
CA ALA A 370 -6.54 22.75 13.74
C ALA A 370 -8.05 22.53 13.59
N TYR A 371 -8.46 21.31 13.27
CA TYR A 371 -9.87 20.91 13.15
C TYR A 371 -10.43 20.22 14.40
N GLY A 372 -9.65 20.14 15.48
CA GLY A 372 -10.07 19.50 16.73
C GLY A 372 -10.22 17.98 16.63
N ALA A 373 -9.62 17.37 15.60
CA ALA A 373 -9.60 15.92 15.45
C ALA A 373 -8.46 15.29 16.26
N GLU A 374 -8.72 14.13 16.85
CA GLU A 374 -7.71 13.32 17.52
C GLU A 374 -6.78 12.70 16.47
N LEU A 375 -5.46 12.83 16.67
CA LEU A 375 -4.47 12.15 15.84
C LEU A 375 -4.16 10.78 16.43
N ILE A 376 -4.28 9.74 15.61
CA ILE A 376 -3.90 8.36 15.96
C ILE A 376 -2.69 7.95 15.12
N GLU A 377 -1.59 7.63 15.78
CA GLU A 377 -0.42 7.03 15.14
C GLU A 377 -0.53 5.50 15.15
N VAL A 378 -0.20 4.87 14.02
CA VAL A 378 -0.14 3.41 13.88
C VAL A 378 1.18 2.99 13.24
N LEU A 379 1.54 1.70 13.37
CA LEU A 379 2.70 1.16 12.66
C LEU A 379 2.53 1.28 11.13
N THR A 380 3.65 1.23 10.41
CA THR A 380 3.64 1.21 8.93
C THR A 380 2.89 -0.01 8.39
N GLY A 381 2.05 0.23 7.42
CA GLY A 381 1.16 -0.72 6.77
C GLY A 381 -0.30 -0.37 7.01
N PHE A 382 -1.03 -0.12 5.92
CA PHE A 382 -2.43 0.37 5.98
C PHE A 382 -3.38 -0.55 6.76
N LYS A 383 -3.01 -1.82 6.90
CA LYS A 383 -3.72 -2.79 7.77
C LYS A 383 -3.90 -2.31 9.21
N TRP A 384 -2.99 -1.48 9.72
CA TRP A 384 -3.11 -0.91 11.05
C TRP A 384 -4.11 0.25 11.10
N ILE A 385 -4.23 1.00 10.00
CA ILE A 385 -5.31 1.99 9.83
C ILE A 385 -6.65 1.26 9.74
N GLY A 386 -6.74 0.19 8.92
CA GLY A 386 -7.92 -0.67 8.86
C GLY A 386 -8.31 -1.25 10.23
N LYS A 387 -7.31 -1.72 11.01
CA LYS A 387 -7.54 -2.20 12.38
C LYS A 387 -8.03 -1.10 13.34
N GLN A 388 -7.57 0.14 13.18
CA GLN A 388 -8.08 1.26 13.98
C GLN A 388 -9.55 1.56 13.62
N ILE A 389 -9.92 1.49 12.34
CA ILE A 389 -11.32 1.64 11.92
C ILE A 389 -12.18 0.54 12.55
N LEU A 390 -11.74 -0.73 12.50
CA LEU A 390 -12.43 -1.84 13.13
C LEU A 390 -12.57 -1.64 14.64
N LYS A 391 -11.52 -1.16 15.31
CA LYS A 391 -11.56 -0.83 16.74
C LYS A 391 -12.63 0.22 17.04
N ASN A 392 -12.71 1.28 16.24
CA ASN A 392 -13.72 2.32 16.41
C ASN A 392 -15.14 1.75 16.27
N GLU A 393 -15.39 0.93 15.25
CA GLU A 393 -16.68 0.27 15.04
C GLU A 393 -17.08 -0.66 16.17
N THR A 394 -16.12 -1.46 16.68
CA THR A 394 -16.41 -2.47 17.71
C THR A 394 -16.52 -1.89 19.10
N THR A 395 -15.83 -0.79 19.39
CA THR A 395 -15.88 -0.12 20.72
C THR A 395 -16.93 0.99 20.78
N GLY A 396 -17.39 1.49 19.63
CA GLY A 396 -18.25 2.67 19.55
C GLY A 396 -17.55 3.96 19.97
N HIS A 397 -16.21 3.99 19.96
CA HIS A 397 -15.40 5.16 20.31
C HIS A 397 -14.47 5.57 19.17
N GLY A 398 -14.50 6.87 18.85
CA GLY A 398 -13.76 7.46 17.74
C GLY A 398 -14.48 7.33 16.41
N THR A 399 -14.59 8.45 15.71
CA THR A 399 -15.16 8.53 14.36
C THR A 399 -14.03 8.75 13.37
N TYR A 400 -13.79 7.77 12.49
CA TYR A 400 -12.76 7.88 11.47
C TYR A 400 -13.13 8.98 10.45
N LEU A 401 -12.20 9.90 10.19
CA LEU A 401 -12.37 11.00 9.23
C LEU A 401 -11.47 10.84 8.00
N PHE A 402 -10.22 10.44 8.23
CA PHE A 402 -9.19 10.31 7.20
C PHE A 402 -8.02 9.47 7.69
N GLY A 403 -7.38 8.72 6.79
CA GLY A 403 -6.15 8.01 7.10
C GLY A 403 -5.18 8.01 5.94
N MET A 404 -3.86 8.05 6.24
CA MET A 404 -2.82 8.06 5.21
C MET A 404 -1.54 7.37 5.61
N GLU A 405 -0.80 6.96 4.57
CA GLU A 405 0.60 6.59 4.61
C GLU A 405 1.43 7.49 3.68
N GLU A 406 2.68 7.72 4.02
CA GLU A 406 3.63 8.50 3.22
C GLU A 406 3.85 7.96 1.81
N SER A 407 3.57 6.68 1.61
CA SER A 407 3.73 5.94 0.35
C SER A 407 2.56 6.11 -0.62
N TYR A 408 2.01 7.32 -0.71
CA TYR A 408 0.97 7.74 -1.67
C TYR A 408 -0.39 7.06 -1.49
N GLY A 409 -0.66 6.53 -0.31
CA GLY A 409 -1.92 5.85 -0.02
C GLY A 409 -2.73 6.56 1.04
N CYS A 410 -4.02 6.78 0.78
CA CYS A 410 -4.98 7.28 1.76
C CYS A 410 -6.34 6.60 1.60
N LEU A 411 -7.19 6.80 2.60
CA LEU A 411 -8.59 6.35 2.58
C LEU A 411 -9.49 7.44 3.17
N ILE A 412 -10.58 7.73 2.46
CA ILE A 412 -11.66 8.61 2.90
C ILE A 412 -12.88 7.73 3.13
N GLY A 413 -13.47 7.80 4.32
CA GLY A 413 -14.60 6.94 4.69
C GLY A 413 -14.18 5.54 5.16
N THR A 414 -15.18 4.69 5.40
CA THR A 414 -14.99 3.37 6.04
C THR A 414 -15.57 2.21 5.26
N TYR A 415 -15.91 2.39 3.98
CA TYR A 415 -16.47 1.35 3.11
C TYR A 415 -15.43 0.28 2.72
N ALA A 416 -14.17 0.67 2.65
CA ALA A 416 -13.00 -0.19 2.47
C ALA A 416 -12.07 -0.11 3.69
N ARG A 417 -11.04 -0.95 3.74
CA ARG A 417 -10.06 -1.03 4.84
C ARG A 417 -8.61 -1.05 4.35
N ASP A 418 -8.42 -0.71 3.09
CA ASP A 418 -7.10 -0.48 2.50
C ASP A 418 -7.11 0.88 1.78
N LYS A 419 -5.94 1.35 1.39
CA LYS A 419 -5.75 2.56 0.59
C LYS A 419 -6.63 2.52 -0.65
N ASP A 420 -7.20 3.64 -1.01
CA ASP A 420 -8.10 3.74 -2.16
C ASP A 420 -7.72 4.91 -3.06
N ALA A 421 -7.01 4.60 -4.16
CA ALA A 421 -6.63 5.58 -5.15
C ALA A 421 -7.83 6.13 -5.94
N ILE A 422 -8.95 5.40 -6.00
CA ILE A 422 -10.15 5.85 -6.72
C ILE A 422 -10.86 6.96 -5.94
N SER A 423 -11.02 6.79 -4.62
CA SER A 423 -11.55 7.86 -3.77
C SER A 423 -10.59 9.05 -3.64
N ALA A 424 -9.28 8.77 -3.58
CA ALA A 424 -8.27 9.82 -3.58
C ALA A 424 -8.29 10.63 -4.89
N THR A 425 -8.50 9.98 -6.05
CA THR A 425 -8.68 10.65 -7.36
C THR A 425 -9.89 11.56 -7.33
N ALA A 426 -11.06 11.08 -6.88
CA ALA A 426 -12.26 11.89 -6.79
C ALA A 426 -12.06 13.12 -5.89
N ALA A 427 -11.51 12.92 -4.69
CA ALA A 427 -11.27 13.99 -3.72
C ALA A 427 -10.23 15.02 -4.18
N LEU A 428 -9.17 14.56 -4.91
CA LEU A 428 -8.16 15.48 -5.42
C LEU A 428 -8.70 16.36 -6.56
N CYS A 429 -9.52 15.78 -7.45
CA CYS A 429 -10.22 16.53 -8.50
C CYS A 429 -11.23 17.52 -7.90
N GLU A 430 -11.96 17.11 -6.87
CA GLU A 430 -12.87 17.97 -6.12
C GLU A 430 -12.12 19.13 -5.45
N ALA A 431 -10.98 18.84 -4.78
CA ALA A 431 -10.13 19.88 -4.19
C ALA A 431 -9.61 20.86 -5.25
N ALA A 432 -9.20 20.37 -6.43
CA ALA A 432 -8.76 21.22 -7.53
C ALA A 432 -9.88 22.17 -7.98
N ALA A 433 -11.12 21.69 -8.10
CA ALA A 433 -12.29 22.51 -8.42
C ALA A 433 -12.53 23.59 -7.35
N TYR A 434 -12.52 23.20 -6.08
CA TYR A 434 -12.72 24.11 -4.95
C TYR A 434 -11.66 25.22 -4.87
N TYR A 435 -10.39 24.87 -5.03
CA TYR A 435 -9.32 25.89 -5.00
C TYR A 435 -9.32 26.77 -6.25
N LYS A 436 -9.68 26.23 -7.41
CA LYS A 436 -9.81 27.01 -8.65
C LYS A 436 -10.93 28.05 -8.57
N GLN A 437 -12.06 27.78 -7.89
CA GLN A 437 -13.07 28.82 -7.57
C GLN A 437 -12.47 30.00 -6.80
N LYS A 438 -11.42 29.78 -6.03
CA LYS A 438 -10.70 30.81 -5.26
C LYS A 438 -9.54 31.44 -6.02
N GLY A 439 -9.38 31.10 -7.30
CA GLY A 439 -8.25 31.57 -8.11
C GLY A 439 -6.90 30.92 -7.74
N MET A 440 -6.92 29.76 -7.12
CA MET A 440 -5.76 29.03 -6.64
C MET A 440 -5.60 27.70 -7.40
N THR A 441 -4.36 27.27 -7.60
CA THR A 441 -4.02 25.90 -7.98
C THR A 441 -3.88 25.02 -6.73
N LEU A 442 -3.75 23.69 -6.91
CA LEU A 442 -3.41 22.81 -5.79
C LEU A 442 -2.00 23.10 -5.24
N TRP A 443 -1.09 23.63 -6.07
CA TRP A 443 0.21 24.09 -5.59
C TRP A 443 0.09 25.33 -4.70
N ASP A 444 -0.71 26.32 -5.10
CA ASP A 444 -0.98 27.48 -4.25
C ASP A 444 -1.65 27.06 -2.92
N ALA A 445 -2.55 26.08 -2.95
CA ALA A 445 -3.14 25.51 -1.75
C ALA A 445 -2.11 24.85 -0.83
N MET A 446 -1.14 24.12 -1.40
CA MET A 446 -0.06 23.50 -0.64
C MET A 446 0.84 24.57 0.02
N ILE A 447 1.17 25.63 -0.71
CA ILE A 447 1.93 26.78 -0.16
C ILE A 447 1.16 27.45 0.98
N ALA A 448 -0.15 27.70 0.81
CA ALA A 448 -0.97 28.28 1.87
C ALA A 448 -1.03 27.38 3.12
N MET A 449 -1.01 26.06 2.97
CA MET A 449 -0.89 25.13 4.10
C MET A 449 0.45 25.28 4.81
N TYR A 450 1.55 25.38 4.08
CA TYR A 450 2.87 25.60 4.66
C TYR A 450 2.96 26.92 5.41
N GLU A 451 2.41 28.00 4.85
CA GLU A 451 2.32 29.30 5.52
C GLU A 451 1.51 29.22 6.82
N LYS A 452 0.41 28.42 6.82
CA LYS A 452 -0.49 28.26 7.96
C LYS A 452 0.11 27.40 9.08
N TYR A 453 0.77 26.28 8.73
CA TYR A 453 1.19 25.25 9.68
C TYR A 453 2.71 25.16 9.90
N GLY A 454 3.49 25.69 8.97
CA GLY A 454 4.94 25.57 8.88
C GLY A 454 5.39 24.71 7.71
N TYR A 455 6.62 24.89 7.29
CA TYR A 455 7.19 24.24 6.11
C TYR A 455 7.80 22.89 6.52
N TYR A 456 6.96 21.86 6.50
CA TYR A 456 7.39 20.48 6.77
C TYR A 456 8.01 19.86 5.52
N LYS A 457 9.14 19.19 5.69
CA LYS A 457 9.78 18.42 4.63
C LYS A 457 10.26 17.09 5.19
N ASP A 458 9.90 16.03 4.49
CA ASP A 458 10.17 14.67 4.91
C ASP A 458 10.89 13.92 3.78
N ALA A 459 11.80 13.01 4.14
CA ALA A 459 12.52 12.20 3.19
C ALA A 459 12.74 10.78 3.70
N VAL A 460 13.11 9.89 2.78
CA VAL A 460 13.52 8.52 3.08
C VAL A 460 14.83 8.20 2.36
N LYS A 461 15.77 7.60 3.07
CA LYS A 461 16.97 6.98 2.51
C LYS A 461 16.88 5.48 2.74
N ALA A 462 17.25 4.69 1.75
CA ALA A 462 17.22 3.24 1.82
C ALA A 462 18.59 2.67 1.44
N ILE A 463 19.04 1.69 2.22
CA ILE A 463 20.28 0.95 1.95
C ILE A 463 19.90 -0.50 1.69
N GLY A 464 20.17 -0.99 0.48
CA GLY A 464 20.06 -2.39 0.12
C GLY A 464 21.38 -3.12 0.41
N LEU A 465 21.30 -4.25 1.08
CA LEU A 465 22.45 -5.10 1.40
C LEU A 465 22.13 -6.52 0.95
N SER A 466 22.98 -7.10 0.10
CA SER A 466 22.70 -8.40 -0.51
C SER A 466 23.04 -9.58 0.41
N GLY A 467 22.25 -10.65 0.32
CA GLY A 467 22.55 -11.94 0.91
C GLY A 467 22.41 -12.02 2.44
N ILE A 468 22.85 -13.14 3.00
CA ILE A 468 22.79 -13.44 4.44
C ILE A 468 23.64 -12.45 5.26
N GLU A 469 24.79 -12.06 4.73
CA GLU A 469 25.67 -11.07 5.37
C GLU A 469 25.00 -9.70 5.45
N GLY A 470 24.24 -9.32 4.41
CA GLY A 470 23.45 -8.10 4.42
C GLY A 470 22.37 -8.08 5.49
N LEU A 471 21.65 -9.18 5.67
CA LEU A 471 20.65 -9.31 6.75
C LEU A 471 21.30 -9.22 8.15
N ALA A 472 22.43 -9.90 8.35
CA ALA A 472 23.17 -9.84 9.61
C ALA A 472 23.65 -8.40 9.90
N LYS A 473 24.08 -7.66 8.87
CA LYS A 473 24.51 -6.28 8.99
C LYS A 473 23.35 -5.36 9.38
N ILE A 474 22.18 -5.52 8.75
CA ILE A 474 20.97 -4.78 9.11
C ILE A 474 20.60 -5.00 10.58
N GLN A 475 20.64 -6.25 11.04
CA GLN A 475 20.39 -6.57 12.45
C GLN A 475 21.40 -5.89 13.37
N SER A 476 22.68 -5.93 13.01
CA SER A 476 23.76 -5.27 13.77
C SER A 476 23.54 -3.76 13.88
N ILE A 477 23.14 -3.09 12.80
CA ILE A 477 22.81 -1.65 12.81
C ILE A 477 21.66 -1.37 13.79
N MET A 478 20.57 -2.15 13.72
CA MET A 478 19.42 -1.99 14.61
C MET A 478 19.79 -2.21 16.10
N GLU A 479 20.61 -3.21 16.40
CA GLU A 479 21.08 -3.49 17.76
C GLU A 479 22.03 -2.40 18.28
N THR A 480 22.90 -1.90 17.43
CA THR A 480 23.81 -0.80 17.76
C THR A 480 23.03 0.46 18.12
N LEU A 481 22.05 0.85 17.31
CA LEU A 481 21.20 2.01 17.57
C LEU A 481 20.31 1.84 18.80
N ARG A 482 19.84 0.62 19.06
CA ARG A 482 19.03 0.30 20.24
C ARG A 482 19.84 0.37 21.54
N ASN A 483 21.06 -0.17 21.54
CA ASN A 483 21.91 -0.21 22.72
C ASN A 483 22.63 1.13 22.95
N ASN A 484 22.90 1.89 21.90
CA ASN A 484 23.59 3.18 21.94
C ASN A 484 22.69 4.26 21.33
N THR A 485 21.57 4.55 21.99
CA THR A 485 20.65 5.60 21.57
C THR A 485 21.41 6.92 21.38
N PRO A 486 21.37 7.54 20.18
CA PRO A 486 22.05 8.81 19.95
C PRO A 486 21.45 9.91 20.83
N THR A 487 22.29 10.80 21.34
CA THR A 487 21.86 11.99 22.09
C THR A 487 21.66 13.22 21.20
N GLU A 488 22.29 13.19 20.02
CA GLU A 488 22.22 14.26 19.02
C GLU A 488 22.45 13.66 17.61
N VAL A 489 21.74 14.18 16.60
CA VAL A 489 21.93 13.84 15.19
C VAL A 489 21.78 15.12 14.36
N GLY A 490 22.81 15.47 13.56
CA GLY A 490 22.75 16.62 12.66
C GLY A 490 22.57 17.97 13.34
N GLY A 491 23.03 18.10 14.59
CA GLY A 491 22.87 19.32 15.39
C GLY A 491 21.55 19.38 16.17
N TYR A 492 20.65 18.41 15.99
CA TYR A 492 19.40 18.32 16.76
C TYR A 492 19.58 17.35 17.93
N LYS A 493 19.26 17.79 19.15
CA LYS A 493 19.22 16.89 20.31
C LYS A 493 18.05 15.95 20.22
N VAL A 494 18.27 14.69 20.64
CA VAL A 494 17.21 13.70 20.79
C VAL A 494 16.44 14.01 22.06
N THR A 495 15.15 14.27 21.94
CA THR A 495 14.25 14.58 23.06
C THR A 495 13.55 13.33 23.59
N SER A 496 13.26 12.38 22.73
CA SER A 496 12.62 11.10 23.05
C SER A 496 13.12 10.00 22.12
N ALA A 497 13.24 8.79 22.64
CA ALA A 497 13.57 7.59 21.88
C ALA A 497 12.48 6.54 22.07
N ARG A 498 11.91 6.08 20.94
CA ARG A 498 10.86 5.05 20.93
C ARG A 498 11.43 3.76 20.37
N ASP A 499 11.32 2.66 21.10
CA ASP A 499 11.64 1.31 20.62
C ASP A 499 10.37 0.46 20.60
N TYR A 500 9.84 0.25 19.40
CA TYR A 500 8.61 -0.52 19.23
C TYR A 500 8.80 -2.03 19.44
N LYS A 501 10.04 -2.54 19.38
CA LYS A 501 10.34 -3.94 19.72
C LYS A 501 10.23 -4.20 21.22
N LEU A 502 10.63 -3.22 22.03
CA LEU A 502 10.62 -3.28 23.49
C LEU A 502 9.38 -2.62 24.12
N ASP A 503 8.49 -2.05 23.30
CA ASP A 503 7.31 -1.28 23.74
C ASP A 503 7.67 -0.15 24.72
N THR A 504 8.69 0.66 24.36
CA THR A 504 9.18 1.74 25.22
C THR A 504 9.28 3.07 24.52
N ILE A 505 8.90 4.14 25.23
CA ILE A 505 9.20 5.54 24.88
C ILE A 505 9.99 6.11 26.06
N LYS A 506 11.25 6.45 25.83
CA LYS A 506 12.16 7.03 26.82
C LYS A 506 12.29 8.54 26.61
N ASN A 507 11.93 9.35 27.59
CA ASN A 507 12.26 10.76 27.62
C ASN A 507 13.76 10.93 27.92
N MET A 508 14.51 11.61 27.04
CA MET A 508 15.96 11.70 27.16
C MET A 508 16.43 12.67 28.24
N ALA A 509 15.59 13.65 28.61
CA ALA A 509 15.93 14.62 29.66
C ALA A 509 15.66 14.09 31.07
N THR A 510 14.53 13.37 31.27
CA THR A 510 14.10 12.89 32.60
C THR A 510 14.46 11.43 32.84
N GLY A 511 14.71 10.65 31.79
CA GLY A 511 14.88 9.20 31.86
C GLY A 511 13.58 8.41 32.08
N GLU A 512 12.43 9.08 32.12
CA GLU A 512 11.12 8.44 32.24
C GLU A 512 10.85 7.51 31.07
N VAL A 513 10.33 6.32 31.35
CA VAL A 513 9.96 5.32 30.33
C VAL A 513 8.48 4.99 30.44
N LYS A 514 7.77 5.01 29.29
CA LYS A 514 6.37 4.61 29.18
C LYS A 514 6.18 3.70 27.95
N PRO A 515 5.08 2.91 27.87
CA PRO A 515 4.82 2.06 26.73
C PRO A 515 4.48 2.90 25.48
N THR A 516 4.78 2.37 24.28
CA THR A 516 4.32 2.93 22.99
C THR A 516 2.84 2.70 22.79
N GLY A 517 2.31 1.60 23.35
CA GLY A 517 0.92 1.17 23.16
C GLY A 517 0.63 0.58 21.78
N LEU A 518 1.67 0.37 20.96
CA LEU A 518 1.57 -0.23 19.63
C LEU A 518 2.10 -1.67 19.62
N PRO A 519 1.70 -2.49 18.66
CA PRO A 519 2.22 -3.86 18.52
C PRO A 519 3.74 -3.87 18.38
N SER A 520 4.38 -4.97 18.86
CA SER A 520 5.83 -5.13 18.75
C SER A 520 6.28 -5.14 17.28
N SER A 521 7.25 -4.29 16.97
CA SER A 521 7.86 -4.18 15.64
C SER A 521 9.33 -3.76 15.76
N ASN A 522 10.20 -4.27 14.88
CA ASN A 522 11.61 -3.91 14.88
C ASN A 522 11.84 -2.52 14.28
N VAL A 523 11.36 -1.50 14.96
CA VAL A 523 11.42 -0.09 14.55
C VAL A 523 11.97 0.73 15.71
N LEU A 524 12.85 1.70 15.38
CA LEU A 524 13.34 2.73 16.29
C LEU A 524 12.90 4.09 15.78
N TYR A 525 12.48 4.96 16.68
CA TYR A 525 12.05 6.32 16.35
C TYR A 525 12.66 7.31 17.34
N TYR A 526 13.21 8.40 16.84
CA TYR A 526 13.81 9.45 17.63
C TYR A 526 13.09 10.77 17.38
N ASP A 527 12.41 11.29 18.39
CA ASP A 527 11.92 12.67 18.37
C ASP A 527 13.10 13.61 18.64
N LEU A 528 13.26 14.62 17.81
CA LEU A 528 14.33 15.59 17.88
C LEU A 528 13.81 16.98 18.28
N GLU A 529 14.73 17.92 18.61
CA GLU A 529 14.37 19.31 18.82
C GLU A 529 13.71 19.91 17.57
N ASP A 530 12.97 21.00 17.75
CA ASP A 530 12.29 21.78 16.69
C ASP A 530 11.28 20.97 15.85
N GLY A 531 10.78 19.85 16.37
CA GLY A 531 9.81 18.98 15.70
C GLY A 531 10.42 18.12 14.57
N ALA A 532 11.75 18.06 14.48
CA ALA A 532 12.43 17.12 13.62
C ALA A 532 12.34 15.69 14.17
N TRP A 533 12.51 14.69 13.32
CA TRP A 533 12.40 13.28 13.72
C TRP A 533 13.18 12.35 12.79
N ILE A 534 13.52 11.17 13.29
CA ILE A 534 14.14 10.08 12.53
C ILE A 534 13.47 8.77 12.90
N CYS A 535 13.16 7.94 11.91
CA CYS A 535 12.69 6.57 12.11
C CYS A 535 13.56 5.59 11.32
N VAL A 536 13.99 4.52 11.99
CA VAL A 536 14.83 3.47 11.40
C VAL A 536 14.06 2.16 11.37
N ARG A 537 13.90 1.59 10.18
CA ARG A 537 13.10 0.38 9.97
C ARG A 537 13.73 -0.54 8.94
N PRO A 538 14.07 -1.81 9.30
CA PRO A 538 14.38 -2.81 8.29
C PRO A 538 13.15 -3.19 7.46
N SER A 539 13.36 -3.51 6.18
CA SER A 539 12.29 -4.10 5.36
C SER A 539 11.95 -5.51 5.89
N GLY A 540 10.66 -5.86 5.87
CA GLY A 540 10.23 -7.21 6.22
C GLY A 540 10.36 -8.23 5.09
N THR A 541 10.56 -7.78 3.84
CA THR A 541 10.52 -8.63 2.64
C THR A 541 11.80 -8.60 1.81
N GLU A 542 12.69 -7.65 2.06
CA GLU A 542 13.91 -7.45 1.29
C GLU A 542 15.08 -7.16 2.24
N PRO A 543 16.33 -7.52 1.91
CA PRO A 543 17.51 -7.16 2.70
C PRO A 543 17.83 -5.67 2.54
N LYS A 544 16.95 -4.82 3.07
CA LYS A 544 16.97 -3.37 2.96
C LYS A 544 16.62 -2.74 4.31
N ILE A 545 17.31 -1.67 4.67
CA ILE A 545 16.97 -0.83 5.82
C ILE A 545 16.61 0.58 5.34
N LYS A 546 15.55 1.14 5.90
CA LYS A 546 15.06 2.48 5.56
C LYS A 546 15.24 3.42 6.74
N PHE A 547 15.64 4.64 6.43
CA PHE A 547 15.78 5.77 7.35
C PHE A 547 14.83 6.85 6.86
N TYR A 548 13.74 7.04 7.60
CA TYR A 548 12.80 8.14 7.39
C TYR A 548 13.19 9.28 8.30
N PHE A 549 13.07 10.49 7.84
CA PHE A 549 13.32 11.68 8.66
C PHE A 549 12.52 12.85 8.14
N GLY A 550 12.20 13.78 9.04
CA GLY A 550 11.47 14.98 8.72
C GLY A 550 11.94 16.15 9.55
N VAL A 551 11.77 17.33 8.97
CA VAL A 551 12.12 18.62 9.58
C VAL A 551 11.00 19.63 9.40
N LYS A 552 11.08 20.73 10.16
CA LYS A 552 10.23 21.89 9.99
C LYS A 552 11.09 23.12 9.74
N GLY A 553 10.83 23.82 8.64
CA GLY A 553 11.48 25.07 8.27
C GLY A 553 10.59 26.29 8.47
N THR A 554 11.19 27.45 8.20
CA THR A 554 10.53 28.76 8.16
C THR A 554 10.20 29.22 6.74
N SER A 555 10.76 28.52 5.73
CA SER A 555 10.49 28.65 4.29
C SER A 555 10.73 27.31 3.61
N LEU A 556 10.37 27.18 2.32
CA LEU A 556 10.69 25.98 1.52
C LEU A 556 12.19 25.75 1.44
N GLU A 557 12.97 26.80 1.21
CA GLU A 557 14.43 26.75 1.14
C GLU A 557 15.04 26.29 2.47
N ASP A 558 14.65 26.90 3.59
CA ASP A 558 15.12 26.53 4.94
C ASP A 558 14.76 25.07 5.27
N ALA A 559 13.56 24.62 4.90
CA ALA A 559 13.16 23.23 5.10
C ALA A 559 14.00 22.26 4.26
N GLU A 560 14.35 22.63 3.02
CA GLU A 560 15.21 21.85 2.14
C GLU A 560 16.64 21.75 2.64
N GLU A 561 17.22 22.87 3.08
CA GLU A 561 18.56 22.90 3.68
C GLU A 561 18.64 22.02 4.93
N LYS A 562 17.64 22.13 5.81
CA LYS A 562 17.54 21.32 7.04
C LYS A 562 17.37 19.82 6.73
N GLU A 563 16.51 19.48 5.77
CA GLU A 563 16.28 18.09 5.35
C GLU A 563 17.58 17.48 4.80
N ASN A 564 18.26 18.19 3.90
CA ASN A 564 19.53 17.75 3.33
C ASN A 564 20.62 17.57 4.42
N ALA A 565 20.72 18.51 5.36
CA ALA A 565 21.69 18.45 6.45
C ALA A 565 21.41 17.26 7.39
N LEU A 566 20.15 17.07 7.79
CA LEU A 566 19.75 15.94 8.64
C LEU A 566 19.97 14.60 7.91
N GLY A 567 19.59 14.52 6.63
CA GLY A 567 19.79 13.33 5.81
C GLY A 567 21.27 12.96 5.66
N ALA A 568 22.15 13.93 5.45
CA ALA A 568 23.61 13.72 5.43
C ALA A 568 24.13 13.21 6.78
N ALA A 569 23.66 13.78 7.89
CA ALA A 569 24.06 13.35 9.23
C ALA A 569 23.60 11.93 9.56
N VAL A 570 22.37 11.57 9.17
CA VAL A 570 21.85 10.19 9.31
C VAL A 570 22.72 9.22 8.53
N MET A 571 23.05 9.51 7.27
CA MET A 571 23.90 8.64 6.46
C MET A 571 25.32 8.52 7.03
N ALA A 572 25.94 9.63 7.48
CA ALA A 572 27.24 9.59 8.14
C ALA A 572 27.25 8.80 9.46
N MET A 573 26.12 8.78 10.19
CA MET A 573 25.96 7.94 11.38
C MET A 573 25.93 6.45 10.99
N VAL A 574 25.22 6.10 9.91
CA VAL A 574 25.10 4.72 9.43
C VAL A 574 26.42 4.22 8.84
N ASP A 575 27.13 5.03 8.07
CA ASP A 575 28.42 4.66 7.47
C ASP A 575 29.46 4.24 8.52
N LYS A 576 29.39 4.82 9.73
CA LYS A 576 30.26 4.39 10.85
C LYS A 576 29.89 3.01 11.41
N MET A 577 28.71 2.52 11.11
CA MET A 577 28.21 1.20 11.56
C MET A 577 28.34 0.16 10.45
N MET A 578 28.55 0.58 9.18
CA MET A 578 28.80 -0.31 8.04
C MET A 578 30.20 -0.90 8.04
#